data_927927bd2784eefce6e90af923a6c82a
#
_entry.id   927927bd2784eefce6e90af923a6c82a
#
_cell.length_a   1.000
_cell.length_b   1.000
_cell.length_c   1.000
_cell.angle_alpha   90.00
_cell.angle_beta   90.00
_cell.angle_gamma   90.00
#
_symmetry.space_group_name_H-M   'P 1'
#
loop_
_entity.id
_entity.type
_entity.pdbx_description
1 polymer ?
#
loop_
_entity_poly.entity_id
_entity_poly.type
_entity_poly.pdbx_seq_one_letter_code
_entity_poly.pdbx_strand_id
1 'polypeptide(L)'
;MLKKYLTQNNYSLLVLLVSFIISSYTMNYWFMMPGLFLLIYNKQVCFVHKSKIDTDLLILTFTFITYSVFALQNNNTNITTILTRSTPAVLFFAIGYNLTNKNKDTTYWYFILLLVAFFTSIINIYNGLIDTVQNGFIVPERMFGADKDEFEQTTSLICSEIIPTIACIGLFFDNPSYVNNKKLRWFGIILAILGELCAIHYVSRAGILIMALSVITALLYRSKFNLRTISFLIITFAAYLYFLQSDAYAVFELKNETGGDLATGNGRDERMLYWLGRIMESPLGIVDWENQYSLHSWAHNFWLDFTKECGLIPGLALVYFSLRNLYFVARIALRRKMNKSVAQLVLLLGIAYFLTLFTEPTMQGAPLLMFSYLFFCGITKSIYKNGEKVL
;
A
#
# COMPACT_ATOMS: atom_id res chain seq x y z
N MET A 1 -12.34 -13.50 20.49
CA MET A 1 -12.75 -12.92 19.21
C MET A 1 -11.97 -13.49 18.03
N LEU A 2 -10.64 -13.47 18.07
CA LEU A 2 -9.81 -14.16 17.05
C LEU A 2 -10.28 -15.63 16.85
N LYS A 3 -10.57 -16.36 17.94
CA LYS A 3 -11.05 -17.74 17.89
C LYS A 3 -12.35 -17.93 17.09
N LYS A 4 -13.24 -16.93 17.04
CA LYS A 4 -14.48 -16.95 16.23
C LYS A 4 -14.21 -16.77 14.73
N TYR A 5 -13.16 -16.05 14.38
CA TYR A 5 -12.77 -15.78 12.99
C TYR A 5 -11.67 -16.73 12.49
N LEU A 6 -10.99 -17.43 13.40
CA LEU A 6 -10.01 -18.50 13.11
C LEU A 6 -10.65 -19.91 13.11
N THR A 7 -11.92 -20.03 12.77
CA THR A 7 -12.53 -21.34 12.54
C THR A 7 -11.91 -22.03 11.30
N GLN A 8 -12.16 -23.32 11.16
CA GLN A 8 -11.54 -24.25 10.21
C GLN A 8 -11.33 -23.74 8.76
N ASN A 9 -12.13 -22.74 8.32
CA ASN A 9 -11.99 -22.08 7.02
C ASN A 9 -10.88 -21.03 6.95
N ASN A 10 -10.25 -20.66 8.05
CA ASN A 10 -9.29 -19.57 8.13
C ASN A 10 -7.83 -20.03 8.31
N TYR A 11 -7.56 -21.33 8.43
CA TYR A 11 -6.18 -21.83 8.46
C TYR A 11 -5.42 -21.45 7.19
N SER A 12 -6.07 -21.50 6.03
CA SER A 12 -5.46 -21.10 4.76
C SER A 12 -5.10 -19.61 4.74
N LEU A 13 -5.92 -18.75 5.36
CA LEU A 13 -5.59 -17.35 5.53
C LEU A 13 -4.39 -17.19 6.45
N LEU A 14 -4.37 -17.89 7.59
CA LEU A 14 -3.22 -17.85 8.50
C LEU A 14 -1.92 -18.29 7.79
N VAL A 15 -1.96 -19.39 7.03
CA VAL A 15 -0.81 -19.85 6.24
C VAL A 15 -0.38 -18.81 5.22
N LEU A 16 -1.31 -18.18 4.49
CA LEU A 16 -0.98 -17.08 3.58
C LEU A 16 -0.28 -15.94 4.31
N LEU A 17 -0.78 -15.57 5.48
CA LEU A 17 -0.24 -14.48 6.27
C LEU A 17 1.16 -14.78 6.78
N VAL A 18 1.40 -15.99 7.28
CA VAL A 18 2.74 -16.46 7.68
C VAL A 18 3.67 -16.51 6.48
N SER A 19 3.20 -17.04 5.35
CA SER A 19 3.96 -17.06 4.10
C SER A 19 4.33 -15.65 3.63
N PHE A 20 3.42 -14.69 3.79
CA PHE A 20 3.65 -13.29 3.45
C PHE A 20 4.73 -12.65 4.34
N ILE A 21 4.68 -12.89 5.66
CA ILE A 21 5.69 -12.42 6.60
C ILE A 21 7.06 -13.02 6.28
N ILE A 22 7.14 -14.32 6.00
CA ILE A 22 8.39 -14.98 5.63
C ILE A 22 8.93 -14.41 4.31
N SER A 23 8.06 -14.19 3.32
CA SER A 23 8.45 -13.59 2.02
C SER A 23 8.99 -12.16 2.20
N SER A 24 8.39 -11.37 3.08
CA SER A 24 8.84 -10.02 3.41
C SER A 24 10.22 -10.05 4.08
N TYR A 25 10.42 -10.94 5.04
CA TYR A 25 11.68 -11.05 5.76
C TYR A 25 12.84 -11.54 4.88
N THR A 26 12.57 -12.52 4.02
CA THR A 26 13.60 -13.16 3.17
C THR A 26 13.75 -12.50 1.81
N MET A 27 12.89 -11.53 1.46
CA MET A 27 12.76 -10.95 0.13
C MET A 27 12.57 -12.01 -0.98
N ASN A 28 12.08 -13.20 -0.59
CA ASN A 28 11.85 -14.33 -1.49
C ASN A 28 10.36 -14.63 -1.63
N TYR A 29 9.78 -14.18 -2.72
CA TYR A 29 8.33 -14.25 -2.97
C TYR A 29 7.80 -15.67 -3.26
N TRP A 30 8.66 -16.66 -3.47
CA TRP A 30 8.26 -18.05 -3.58
C TRP A 30 7.59 -18.59 -2.31
N PHE A 31 7.94 -18.05 -1.13
CA PHE A 31 7.31 -18.46 0.12
C PHE A 31 5.81 -18.12 0.22
N MET A 32 5.27 -17.26 -0.66
CA MET A 32 3.83 -17.01 -0.73
C MET A 32 3.06 -18.11 -1.45
N MET A 33 3.70 -18.88 -2.33
CA MET A 33 3.03 -19.85 -3.17
C MET A 33 2.31 -20.96 -2.39
N PRO A 34 2.85 -21.53 -1.30
CA PRO A 34 2.12 -22.52 -0.50
C PRO A 34 0.81 -22.00 0.07
N GLY A 35 0.81 -20.77 0.59
CA GLY A 35 -0.41 -20.13 1.12
C GLY A 35 -1.45 -19.85 0.05
N LEU A 36 -1.01 -19.35 -1.11
CA LEU A 36 -1.89 -19.13 -2.26
C LEU A 36 -2.49 -20.43 -2.77
N PHE A 37 -1.69 -21.49 -2.89
CA PHE A 37 -2.13 -22.81 -3.34
C PHE A 37 -3.19 -23.40 -2.38
N LEU A 38 -2.98 -23.30 -1.06
CA LEU A 38 -3.94 -23.76 -0.07
C LEU A 38 -5.27 -23.00 -0.16
N LEU A 39 -5.25 -21.70 -0.44
CA LEU A 39 -6.47 -20.92 -0.63
C LEU A 39 -7.24 -21.33 -1.89
N ILE A 40 -6.53 -21.64 -2.97
CA ILE A 40 -7.13 -22.17 -4.20
C ILE A 40 -7.72 -23.55 -3.93
N TYR A 41 -6.95 -24.46 -3.34
CA TYR A 41 -7.38 -25.81 -3.02
C TYR A 41 -8.63 -25.84 -2.13
N ASN A 42 -8.69 -24.98 -1.11
CA ASN A 42 -9.85 -24.86 -0.21
C ASN A 42 -11.01 -24.09 -0.83
N LYS A 43 -11.01 -23.83 -2.14
CA LYS A 43 -12.07 -23.08 -2.87
C LYS A 43 -12.37 -21.72 -2.24
N GLN A 44 -11.40 -21.13 -1.59
CA GLN A 44 -11.53 -19.76 -1.05
C GLN A 44 -11.27 -18.72 -2.13
N VAL A 45 -10.58 -19.10 -3.22
CA VAL A 45 -10.41 -18.30 -4.42
C VAL A 45 -11.36 -18.84 -5.47
N CYS A 46 -12.48 -18.18 -5.68
CA CYS A 46 -13.41 -18.46 -6.76
C CYS A 46 -13.28 -17.37 -7.83
N PHE A 47 -12.84 -17.75 -9.02
CA PHE A 47 -12.77 -16.84 -10.17
C PHE A 47 -14.15 -16.65 -10.84
N VAL A 48 -15.06 -17.58 -10.61
CA VAL A 48 -16.40 -17.57 -11.20
C VAL A 48 -17.46 -17.50 -10.10
N HIS A 49 -18.26 -16.45 -10.10
CA HIS A 49 -19.41 -16.32 -9.19
C HIS A 49 -20.73 -16.39 -9.98
N LYS A 50 -21.58 -17.39 -9.69
CA LYS A 50 -22.86 -17.61 -10.39
C LYS A 50 -22.71 -17.62 -11.93
N SER A 51 -21.79 -18.40 -12.46
CA SER A 51 -21.44 -18.50 -13.89
C SER A 51 -20.97 -17.22 -14.59
N LYS A 52 -20.68 -16.14 -13.84
CA LYS A 52 -20.14 -14.90 -14.40
C LYS A 52 -18.75 -14.62 -13.84
N ILE A 53 -17.79 -14.39 -14.72
CA ILE A 53 -16.46 -13.93 -14.35
C ILE A 53 -16.56 -12.45 -13.96
N ASP A 54 -15.85 -12.07 -12.92
CA ASP A 54 -15.86 -10.70 -12.45
C ASP A 54 -15.08 -9.78 -13.42
N THR A 55 -15.69 -8.66 -13.82
CA THR A 55 -15.09 -7.73 -14.82
C THR A 55 -13.73 -7.18 -14.39
N ASP A 56 -13.56 -6.82 -13.09
CA ASP A 56 -12.26 -6.25 -12.64
C ASP A 56 -11.20 -7.33 -12.55
N LEU A 57 -11.59 -8.57 -12.21
CA LEU A 57 -10.69 -9.72 -12.29
C LEU A 57 -10.26 -9.99 -13.74
N LEU A 58 -11.18 -9.87 -14.71
CA LEU A 58 -10.84 -10.00 -16.13
C LEU A 58 -9.86 -8.91 -16.58
N ILE A 59 -10.13 -7.64 -16.22
CA ILE A 59 -9.24 -6.52 -16.56
C ILE A 59 -7.86 -6.78 -15.97
N LEU A 60 -7.77 -7.16 -14.70
CA LEU A 60 -6.51 -7.39 -14.03
C LEU A 60 -5.76 -8.59 -14.62
N THR A 61 -6.46 -9.68 -14.92
CA THR A 61 -5.89 -10.87 -15.58
C THR A 61 -5.36 -10.50 -16.97
N PHE A 62 -6.14 -9.77 -17.76
CA PHE A 62 -5.70 -9.25 -19.07
C PHE A 62 -4.44 -8.37 -18.91
N THR A 63 -4.45 -7.45 -17.96
CA THR A 63 -3.32 -6.56 -17.67
C THR A 63 -2.03 -7.34 -17.41
N PHE A 64 -2.08 -8.33 -16.50
CA PHE A 64 -0.88 -9.08 -16.13
C PHE A 64 -0.46 -10.12 -17.16
N ILE A 65 -1.38 -10.67 -17.95
CA ILE A 65 -1.03 -11.53 -19.09
C ILE A 65 -0.32 -10.70 -20.16
N THR A 66 -0.89 -9.58 -20.56
CA THR A 66 -0.27 -8.70 -21.59
C THR A 66 1.04 -8.10 -21.09
N TYR A 67 1.12 -7.70 -19.81
CA TYR A 67 2.40 -7.33 -19.19
C TYR A 67 3.44 -8.44 -19.36
N SER A 68 3.10 -9.67 -19.00
CA SER A 68 4.05 -10.79 -19.05
C SER A 68 4.57 -11.04 -20.46
N VAL A 69 3.69 -10.94 -21.47
CA VAL A 69 4.08 -11.14 -22.88
C VAL A 69 5.03 -10.02 -23.35
N PHE A 70 4.64 -8.75 -23.17
CA PHE A 70 5.43 -7.64 -23.67
C PHE A 70 6.73 -7.43 -22.88
N ALA A 71 6.70 -7.57 -21.54
CA ALA A 71 7.92 -7.43 -20.74
C ALA A 71 8.94 -8.54 -21.02
N LEU A 72 8.50 -9.78 -21.32
CA LEU A 72 9.40 -10.85 -21.81
C LEU A 72 9.97 -10.52 -23.19
N GLN A 73 9.13 -10.07 -24.12
CA GLN A 73 9.54 -9.70 -25.47
C GLN A 73 10.58 -8.56 -25.45
N ASN A 74 10.44 -7.64 -24.53
CA ASN A 74 11.33 -6.49 -24.37
C ASN A 74 12.56 -6.76 -23.48
N ASN A 75 12.79 -7.99 -23.04
CA ASN A 75 13.88 -8.38 -22.11
C ASN A 75 13.88 -7.65 -20.75
N ASN A 76 12.73 -7.13 -20.34
CA ASN A 76 12.58 -6.40 -19.07
C ASN A 76 12.20 -7.32 -17.89
N THR A 77 11.96 -8.60 -18.14
CA THR A 77 11.59 -9.57 -17.11
C THR A 77 11.94 -10.99 -17.53
N ASN A 78 11.82 -11.90 -16.59
CA ASN A 78 12.02 -13.34 -16.84
C ASN A 78 10.83 -14.15 -16.29
N ILE A 79 10.78 -15.43 -16.64
CA ILE A 79 9.70 -16.35 -16.25
C ILE A 79 9.56 -16.42 -14.72
N THR A 80 10.66 -16.43 -13.98
CA THR A 80 10.65 -16.43 -12.51
C THR A 80 9.98 -15.20 -11.95
N THR A 81 10.31 -14.03 -12.45
CA THR A 81 9.70 -12.75 -12.07
C THR A 81 8.21 -12.71 -12.36
N ILE A 82 7.78 -13.22 -13.52
CA ILE A 82 6.37 -13.33 -13.88
C ILE A 82 5.62 -14.21 -12.89
N LEU A 83 6.15 -15.39 -12.59
CA LEU A 83 5.50 -16.32 -11.66
C LEU A 83 5.41 -15.75 -10.24
N THR A 84 6.42 -15.02 -9.79
CA THR A 84 6.48 -14.49 -8.41
C THR A 84 5.84 -13.13 -8.24
N ARG A 85 5.58 -12.36 -9.30
CA ARG A 85 4.99 -11.03 -9.25
C ARG A 85 3.61 -10.96 -9.92
N SER A 86 3.49 -11.36 -11.18
CA SER A 86 2.25 -11.21 -11.94
C SER A 86 1.15 -12.17 -11.47
N THR A 87 1.50 -13.44 -11.23
CA THR A 87 0.52 -14.44 -10.75
C THR A 87 -0.04 -14.11 -9.36
N PRO A 88 0.80 -13.82 -8.33
CA PRO A 88 0.29 -13.40 -7.04
C PRO A 88 -0.58 -12.14 -7.12
N ALA A 89 -0.25 -11.18 -7.96
CA ALA A 89 -1.02 -9.95 -8.11
C ALA A 89 -2.51 -10.22 -8.38
N VAL A 90 -2.81 -11.09 -9.36
CA VAL A 90 -4.20 -11.47 -9.71
C VAL A 90 -4.84 -12.27 -8.58
N LEU A 91 -4.10 -13.18 -7.96
CA LEU A 91 -4.60 -14.03 -6.87
C LEU A 91 -4.95 -13.22 -5.62
N PHE A 92 -4.13 -12.23 -5.24
CA PHE A 92 -4.41 -11.38 -4.08
C PHE A 92 -5.70 -10.58 -4.24
N PHE A 93 -5.98 -10.06 -5.43
CA PHE A 93 -7.27 -9.43 -5.71
C PHE A 93 -8.44 -10.41 -5.52
N ALA A 94 -8.35 -11.60 -6.13
CA ALA A 94 -9.37 -12.63 -6.04
C ALA A 94 -9.63 -13.09 -4.60
N ILE A 95 -8.56 -13.24 -3.78
CA ILE A 95 -8.64 -13.59 -2.37
C ILE A 95 -9.37 -12.51 -1.57
N GLY A 96 -8.94 -11.24 -1.72
CA GLY A 96 -9.55 -10.10 -1.04
C GLY A 96 -11.05 -10.00 -1.34
N TYR A 97 -11.42 -10.16 -2.61
CA TYR A 97 -12.82 -10.17 -3.03
C TYR A 97 -13.61 -11.31 -2.38
N ASN A 98 -13.11 -12.54 -2.42
CA ASN A 98 -13.85 -13.70 -1.93
C ASN A 98 -13.97 -13.76 -0.42
N LEU A 99 -12.94 -13.37 0.33
CA LEU A 99 -12.97 -13.36 1.79
C LEU A 99 -14.08 -12.46 2.32
N THR A 100 -14.23 -11.28 1.75
CA THR A 100 -15.22 -10.29 2.21
C THR A 100 -16.60 -10.51 1.58
N ASN A 101 -16.68 -11.12 0.40
CA ASN A 101 -17.96 -11.42 -0.25
C ASN A 101 -18.74 -12.56 0.46
N LYS A 102 -18.03 -13.53 1.03
CA LYS A 102 -18.64 -14.64 1.80
C LYS A 102 -19.13 -14.21 3.18
N ASN A 103 -18.47 -13.23 3.79
CA ASN A 103 -18.81 -12.75 5.13
C ASN A 103 -19.26 -11.28 5.07
N LYS A 104 -20.51 -11.02 5.42
CA LYS A 104 -21.12 -9.68 5.41
C LYS A 104 -21.02 -8.94 6.75
N ASP A 105 -20.34 -9.52 7.75
CA ASP A 105 -20.12 -8.87 9.04
C ASP A 105 -19.18 -7.68 8.88
N THR A 106 -19.64 -6.50 9.26
CA THR A 106 -18.88 -5.25 9.20
C THR A 106 -17.65 -5.26 10.11
N THR A 107 -17.71 -5.99 11.24
CA THR A 107 -16.55 -6.17 12.14
C THR A 107 -15.48 -7.03 11.46
N TYR A 108 -15.89 -8.04 10.70
CA TYR A 108 -14.97 -8.85 9.91
C TYR A 108 -14.31 -8.03 8.79
N TRP A 109 -15.06 -7.21 8.05
CA TRP A 109 -14.50 -6.32 7.04
C TRP A 109 -13.46 -5.36 7.63
N TYR A 110 -13.80 -4.77 8.77
CA TYR A 110 -12.88 -3.88 9.48
C TYR A 110 -11.59 -4.60 9.90
N PHE A 111 -11.72 -5.82 10.42
CA PHE A 111 -10.58 -6.66 10.79
C PHE A 111 -9.68 -6.98 9.58
N ILE A 112 -10.26 -7.43 8.45
CA ILE A 112 -9.50 -7.75 7.24
C ILE A 112 -8.78 -6.52 6.68
N LEU A 113 -9.40 -5.34 6.70
CA LEU A 113 -8.76 -4.10 6.28
C LEU A 113 -7.54 -3.75 7.15
N LEU A 114 -7.63 -3.94 8.47
CA LEU A 114 -6.48 -3.75 9.36
C LEU A 114 -5.38 -4.78 9.12
N LEU A 115 -5.76 -6.02 8.81
CA LEU A 115 -4.77 -7.05 8.46
C LEU A 115 -3.99 -6.69 7.20
N VAL A 116 -4.63 -6.10 6.18
CA VAL A 116 -3.93 -5.63 4.98
C VAL A 116 -2.79 -4.69 5.34
N ALA A 117 -3.06 -3.69 6.19
CA ALA A 117 -2.03 -2.76 6.64
C ALA A 117 -0.95 -3.47 7.48
N PHE A 118 -1.35 -4.31 8.42
CA PHE A 118 -0.45 -5.01 9.33
C PHE A 118 0.58 -5.89 8.60
N PHE A 119 0.13 -6.67 7.61
CA PHE A 119 1.02 -7.63 6.94
C PHE A 119 2.08 -6.98 6.07
N THR A 120 1.78 -5.87 5.42
CA THR A 120 2.77 -5.13 4.64
C THR A 120 3.86 -4.51 5.51
N SER A 121 3.54 -4.14 6.73
CA SER A 121 4.39 -3.26 7.53
C SER A 121 5.08 -3.92 8.71
N ILE A 122 4.61 -5.10 9.17
CA ILE A 122 5.06 -5.66 10.45
C ILE A 122 6.57 -5.92 10.51
N ILE A 123 7.15 -6.43 9.41
CA ILE A 123 8.59 -6.71 9.36
C ILE A 123 9.38 -5.40 9.37
N ASN A 124 8.93 -4.40 8.62
CA ASN A 124 9.61 -3.11 8.55
C ASN A 124 9.51 -2.32 9.86
N ILE A 125 8.36 -2.40 10.54
CA ILE A 125 8.21 -1.85 11.89
C ILE A 125 9.15 -2.57 12.87
N TYR A 126 9.21 -3.90 12.82
CA TYR A 126 10.09 -4.69 13.66
C TYR A 126 11.58 -4.33 13.44
N ASN A 127 12.01 -4.28 12.18
CA ASN A 127 13.37 -3.89 11.83
C ASN A 127 13.69 -2.45 12.25
N GLY A 128 12.76 -1.51 12.04
CA GLY A 128 12.92 -0.12 12.47
C GLY A 128 13.02 0.04 13.99
N LEU A 129 12.26 -0.75 14.76
CA LEU A 129 12.36 -0.76 16.22
C LEU A 129 13.71 -1.32 16.70
N ILE A 130 14.17 -2.44 16.13
CA ILE A 130 15.50 -3.00 16.45
C ILE A 130 16.59 -1.99 16.11
N ASP A 131 16.51 -1.41 14.93
CA ASP A 131 17.48 -0.43 14.48
C ASP A 131 17.52 0.82 15.36
N THR A 132 16.36 1.30 15.80
CA THR A 132 16.24 2.39 16.77
C THR A 132 16.94 2.07 18.10
N VAL A 133 16.81 0.82 18.58
CA VAL A 133 17.47 0.39 19.83
C VAL A 133 18.99 0.28 19.66
N GLN A 134 19.45 -0.19 18.52
CA GLN A 134 20.89 -0.42 18.27
C GLN A 134 21.67 0.84 17.91
N ASN A 135 21.07 1.72 17.11
CA ASN A 135 21.75 2.83 16.48
C ASN A 135 21.18 4.22 16.85
N GLY A 136 20.18 4.25 17.72
CA GLY A 136 19.44 5.47 18.09
C GLY A 136 18.28 5.80 17.18
N PHE A 137 17.49 6.83 17.56
CA PHE A 137 16.22 7.13 16.92
C PHE A 137 16.36 7.71 15.52
N ILE A 138 17.44 8.47 15.27
CA ILE A 138 17.80 8.97 13.93
C ILE A 138 19.29 8.77 13.74
N VAL A 139 19.67 8.08 12.68
CA VAL A 139 21.07 7.79 12.36
C VAL A 139 21.45 8.47 11.05
N PRO A 140 22.06 9.68 11.11
CA PRO A 140 22.47 10.43 9.92
C PRO A 140 23.41 9.64 9.01
N GLU A 141 24.33 8.86 9.59
CA GLU A 141 25.34 8.09 8.85
C GLU A 141 24.75 7.07 7.89
N ARG A 142 23.56 6.53 8.22
CA ARG A 142 22.81 5.63 7.31
C ARG A 142 22.28 6.32 6.07
N MET A 143 22.11 7.64 6.11
CA MET A 143 21.67 8.44 4.95
C MET A 143 22.79 8.80 4.01
N PHE A 144 24.03 8.74 4.50
CA PHE A 144 25.22 9.28 3.82
C PHE A 144 26.37 8.26 3.65
N GLY A 145 26.12 6.97 3.93
CA GLY A 145 27.14 5.91 3.81
C GLY A 145 27.67 5.72 2.39
N ALA A 146 28.82 5.06 2.26
CA ALA A 146 29.49 4.82 0.97
C ALA A 146 28.65 4.01 -0.02
N ASP A 147 27.74 3.16 0.48
CA ASP A 147 26.77 2.38 -0.32
C ASP A 147 25.40 3.06 -0.39
N LYS A 148 25.40 4.35 -0.68
CA LYS A 148 24.20 5.19 -0.74
C LYS A 148 23.06 4.61 -1.57
N ASP A 149 23.37 4.07 -2.73
CA ASP A 149 22.34 3.69 -3.72
C ASP A 149 21.53 2.48 -3.27
N GLU A 150 22.16 1.47 -2.69
CA GLU A 150 21.49 0.26 -2.24
C GLU A 150 20.67 0.50 -0.96
N PHE A 151 21.22 1.31 -0.05
CA PHE A 151 20.56 1.67 1.20
C PHE A 151 19.43 2.68 1.02
N GLU A 152 19.56 3.69 0.16
CA GLU A 152 18.48 4.64 -0.17
C GLU A 152 17.30 3.92 -0.84
N GLN A 153 17.55 2.98 -1.75
CA GLN A 153 16.51 2.15 -2.34
C GLN A 153 15.78 1.35 -1.28
N THR A 154 16.50 0.64 -0.42
CA THR A 154 15.91 -0.18 0.66
C THR A 154 15.10 0.68 1.61
N THR A 155 15.57 1.87 2.00
CA THR A 155 14.87 2.76 2.92
C THR A 155 13.58 3.32 2.31
N SER A 156 13.60 3.76 1.06
CA SER A 156 12.41 4.25 0.36
C SER A 156 11.34 3.16 0.25
N LEU A 157 11.74 1.94 -0.09
CA LEU A 157 10.85 0.79 -0.19
C LEU A 157 10.24 0.40 1.15
N ILE A 158 11.05 0.35 2.21
CA ILE A 158 10.60 0.10 3.58
C ILE A 158 9.57 1.17 4.00
N CYS A 159 9.87 2.44 3.74
CA CYS A 159 8.95 3.52 4.05
C CYS A 159 7.61 3.40 3.31
N SER A 160 7.63 2.99 2.04
CA SER A 160 6.40 2.84 1.26
C SER A 160 5.51 1.70 1.78
N GLU A 161 6.09 0.65 2.33
CA GLU A 161 5.35 -0.48 2.89
C GLU A 161 4.67 -0.17 4.23
N ILE A 162 5.19 0.78 5.03
CA ILE A 162 4.58 1.17 6.31
C ILE A 162 3.48 2.25 6.16
N ILE A 163 3.41 2.95 5.04
CA ILE A 163 2.45 4.04 4.79
C ILE A 163 0.99 3.63 4.97
N PRO A 164 0.53 2.44 4.54
CA PRO A 164 -0.84 1.99 4.82
C PRO A 164 -1.17 1.91 6.31
N THR A 165 -0.20 1.62 7.18
CA THR A 165 -0.45 1.62 8.63
C THR A 165 -0.57 3.03 9.19
N ILE A 166 0.25 3.95 8.72
CA ILE A 166 0.21 5.37 9.13
C ILE A 166 -1.18 5.96 8.87
N ALA A 167 -1.81 5.60 7.75
CA ALA A 167 -3.16 6.03 7.42
C ALA A 167 -4.20 5.70 8.52
N CYS A 168 -3.97 4.63 9.28
CA CYS A 168 -4.85 4.24 10.37
C CYS A 168 -4.87 5.24 11.54
N ILE A 169 -3.97 6.24 11.60
CA ILE A 169 -4.02 7.31 12.63
C ILE A 169 -5.34 8.07 12.58
N GLY A 170 -5.96 8.17 11.42
CA GLY A 170 -7.28 8.78 11.27
C GLY A 170 -8.38 8.10 12.10
N LEU A 171 -8.19 6.83 12.50
CA LEU A 171 -9.12 6.11 13.37
C LEU A 171 -9.16 6.68 14.79
N PHE A 172 -8.14 7.43 15.22
CA PHE A 172 -8.14 8.12 16.49
C PHE A 172 -9.32 9.09 16.61
N PHE A 173 -9.73 9.68 15.48
CA PHE A 173 -10.85 10.60 15.37
C PHE A 173 -12.19 9.93 15.12
N ASP A 174 -12.23 8.59 14.97
CA ASP A 174 -13.47 7.86 14.73
C ASP A 174 -14.42 7.94 15.94
N ASN A 175 -15.73 7.95 15.65
CA ASN A 175 -16.73 7.99 16.71
C ASN A 175 -16.81 6.62 17.38
N PRO A 176 -16.65 6.53 18.71
CA PRO A 176 -16.77 5.27 19.44
C PRO A 176 -18.09 4.53 19.23
N SER A 177 -19.17 5.23 18.91
CA SER A 177 -20.47 4.62 18.61
C SER A 177 -20.54 3.89 17.27
N TYR A 178 -19.62 4.18 16.34
CA TYR A 178 -19.58 3.53 15.03
C TYR A 178 -18.67 2.28 15.01
N VAL A 179 -17.79 2.15 16.00
CA VAL A 179 -16.84 1.02 16.04
C VAL A 179 -17.48 -0.15 16.77
N ASN A 180 -17.73 -1.22 16.05
CA ASN A 180 -18.27 -2.47 16.63
C ASN A 180 -17.27 -3.13 17.60
N ASN A 181 -15.98 -2.77 17.53
CA ASN A 181 -14.93 -3.36 18.36
C ASN A 181 -13.83 -2.35 18.70
N LYS A 182 -13.87 -1.85 19.93
CA LYS A 182 -12.85 -0.91 20.46
C LYS A 182 -11.43 -1.48 20.42
N LYS A 183 -11.24 -2.80 20.63
CA LYS A 183 -9.92 -3.42 20.60
C LYS A 183 -9.29 -3.36 19.21
N LEU A 184 -10.07 -3.61 18.15
CA LEU A 184 -9.58 -3.49 16.78
C LEU A 184 -9.24 -2.04 16.41
N ARG A 185 -10.02 -1.07 16.89
CA ARG A 185 -9.70 0.34 16.69
C ARG A 185 -8.35 0.70 17.33
N TRP A 186 -8.16 0.31 18.59
CA TRP A 186 -6.89 0.57 19.28
C TRP A 186 -5.71 -0.16 18.64
N PHE A 187 -5.91 -1.38 18.16
CA PHE A 187 -4.90 -2.09 17.38
C PHE A 187 -4.47 -1.28 16.15
N GLY A 188 -5.41 -0.76 15.36
CA GLY A 188 -5.10 0.09 14.20
C GLY A 188 -4.37 1.38 14.58
N ILE A 189 -4.77 2.04 15.69
CA ILE A 189 -4.10 3.25 16.17
C ILE A 189 -2.68 2.97 16.63
N ILE A 190 -2.46 1.91 17.41
CA ILE A 190 -1.13 1.52 17.88
C ILE A 190 -0.23 1.19 16.68
N LEU A 191 -0.76 0.44 15.72
CA LEU A 191 -0.04 0.10 14.49
C LEU A 191 0.35 1.38 13.71
N ALA A 192 -0.55 2.37 13.64
CA ALA A 192 -0.27 3.64 12.99
C ALA A 192 0.84 4.42 13.70
N ILE A 193 0.81 4.46 15.04
CA ILE A 193 1.85 5.13 15.84
C ILE A 193 3.21 4.46 15.63
N LEU A 194 3.26 3.12 15.64
CA LEU A 194 4.49 2.38 15.39
C LEU A 194 5.01 2.61 13.95
N GLY A 195 4.11 2.62 12.98
CA GLY A 195 4.45 2.95 11.59
C GLY A 195 5.01 4.37 11.44
N GLU A 196 4.41 5.36 12.12
CA GLU A 196 4.90 6.73 12.09
C GLU A 196 6.27 6.89 12.75
N LEU A 197 6.50 6.25 13.91
CA LEU A 197 7.81 6.23 14.56
C LEU A 197 8.87 5.61 13.64
N CYS A 198 8.53 4.53 12.93
CA CYS A 198 9.41 3.92 11.94
C CYS A 198 9.66 4.87 10.74
N ALA A 199 8.64 5.57 10.26
CA ALA A 199 8.78 6.54 9.17
C ALA A 199 9.68 7.72 9.56
N ILE A 200 9.57 8.22 10.79
CA ILE A 200 10.44 9.27 11.31
C ILE A 200 11.87 8.77 11.42
N HIS A 201 12.07 7.56 11.96
CA HIS A 201 13.39 6.93 12.04
C HIS A 201 14.09 6.86 10.68
N TYR A 202 13.37 6.47 9.62
CA TYR A 202 13.88 6.44 8.25
C TYR A 202 13.75 7.78 7.50
N VAL A 203 13.33 8.86 8.18
CA VAL A 203 13.18 10.20 7.59
C VAL A 203 12.26 10.19 6.35
N SER A 204 11.09 9.55 6.48
CA SER A 204 10.09 9.47 5.40
C SER A 204 9.22 10.72 5.34
N ARG A 205 9.48 11.60 4.37
CA ARG A 205 8.61 12.77 4.10
C ARG A 205 7.21 12.37 3.68
N ALA A 206 7.10 11.28 2.91
CA ALA A 206 5.81 10.73 2.49
C ALA A 206 4.96 10.24 3.68
N GLY A 207 5.59 9.63 4.70
CA GLY A 207 4.90 9.22 5.93
C GLY A 207 4.23 10.38 6.64
N ILE A 208 4.95 11.49 6.85
CA ILE A 208 4.42 12.70 7.48
C ILE A 208 3.26 13.29 6.68
N LEU A 209 3.39 13.37 5.35
CA LEU A 209 2.33 13.85 4.47
C LEU A 209 1.07 12.97 4.56
N ILE A 210 1.22 11.65 4.53
CA ILE A 210 0.11 10.70 4.63
C ILE A 210 -0.58 10.80 6.00
N MET A 211 0.19 10.96 7.08
CA MET A 211 -0.36 11.20 8.41
C MET A 211 -1.22 12.47 8.42
N ALA A 212 -0.69 13.59 7.95
CA ALA A 212 -1.43 14.85 7.88
C ALA A 212 -2.72 14.73 7.06
N LEU A 213 -2.65 14.14 5.88
CA LEU A 213 -3.81 13.90 5.01
C LEU A 213 -4.83 12.96 5.66
N SER A 214 -4.38 11.94 6.39
CA SER A 214 -5.25 11.02 7.11
C SER A 214 -6.02 11.72 8.23
N VAL A 215 -5.34 12.59 8.99
CA VAL A 215 -5.98 13.42 10.03
C VAL A 215 -7.00 14.37 9.41
N ILE A 216 -6.62 15.12 8.38
CA ILE A 216 -7.52 16.07 7.67
C ILE A 216 -8.74 15.32 7.11
N THR A 217 -8.52 14.20 6.45
CA THR A 217 -9.60 13.38 5.88
C THR A 217 -10.55 12.88 6.96
N ALA A 218 -10.02 12.40 8.08
CA ALA A 218 -10.85 11.95 9.21
C ALA A 218 -11.67 13.08 9.81
N LEU A 219 -11.10 14.27 9.95
CA LEU A 219 -11.80 15.46 10.45
C LEU A 219 -12.91 15.89 9.50
N LEU A 220 -12.64 15.98 8.20
CA LEU A 220 -13.64 16.34 7.19
C LEU A 220 -14.76 15.30 7.12
N TYR A 221 -14.43 14.01 7.18
CA TYR A 221 -15.41 12.94 7.16
C TYR A 221 -16.35 12.98 8.38
N ARG A 222 -15.88 13.45 9.51
CA ARG A 222 -16.63 13.49 10.78
C ARG A 222 -17.48 14.74 10.96
N SER A 223 -17.15 15.84 10.31
CA SER A 223 -17.82 17.17 10.38
C SER A 223 -18.02 17.77 11.79
N LYS A 224 -17.28 17.33 12.83
CA LYS A 224 -17.37 17.89 14.19
C LYS A 224 -15.99 18.01 14.83
N PHE A 225 -15.62 19.25 15.15
CA PHE A 225 -14.49 19.54 16.03
C PHE A 225 -14.91 19.26 17.48
N ASN A 226 -14.13 18.46 18.18
CA ASN A 226 -14.32 18.21 19.61
C ASN A 226 -12.99 18.45 20.36
N LEU A 227 -13.05 18.47 21.69
CA LEU A 227 -11.88 18.72 22.55
C LEU A 227 -10.69 17.79 22.20
N ARG A 228 -10.95 16.51 21.89
CA ARG A 228 -9.92 15.54 21.48
C ARG A 228 -9.19 15.99 20.21
N THR A 229 -9.93 16.50 19.22
CA THR A 229 -9.36 17.04 18.00
C THR A 229 -8.47 18.24 18.27
N ILE A 230 -8.95 19.17 19.10
CA ILE A 230 -8.20 20.37 19.49
C ILE A 230 -6.94 19.99 20.25
N SER A 231 -7.05 19.09 21.24
CA SER A 231 -5.90 18.60 22.01
C SER A 231 -4.86 17.92 21.10
N PHE A 232 -5.30 17.09 20.16
CA PHE A 232 -4.40 16.46 19.20
C PHE A 232 -3.66 17.48 18.33
N LEU A 233 -4.36 18.48 17.80
CA LEU A 233 -3.75 19.54 16.99
C LEU A 233 -2.71 20.33 17.80
N ILE A 234 -3.04 20.67 19.06
CA ILE A 234 -2.11 21.37 19.97
C ILE A 234 -0.86 20.51 20.22
N ILE A 235 -1.03 19.22 20.54
CA ILE A 235 0.08 18.30 20.79
C ILE A 235 0.94 18.13 19.54
N THR A 236 0.30 17.95 18.38
CA THR A 236 1.02 17.81 17.09
C THR A 236 1.79 19.09 16.77
N PHE A 237 1.20 20.27 17.00
CA PHE A 237 1.89 21.54 16.78
C PHE A 237 3.04 21.73 17.75
N ALA A 238 2.88 21.42 19.04
CA ALA A 238 3.95 21.47 20.02
C ALA A 238 5.09 20.50 19.68
N ALA A 239 4.75 19.27 19.26
CA ALA A 239 5.73 18.29 18.80
C ALA A 239 6.47 18.77 17.54
N TYR A 240 5.77 19.43 16.62
CA TYR A 240 6.39 20.05 15.43
C TYR A 240 7.37 21.16 15.82
N LEU A 241 7.00 22.06 16.72
CA LEU A 241 7.91 23.11 17.22
C LEU A 241 9.14 22.52 17.92
N TYR A 242 8.95 21.48 18.72
CA TYR A 242 10.05 20.75 19.34
C TYR A 242 10.96 20.09 18.29
N PHE A 243 10.37 19.46 17.28
CA PHE A 243 11.10 18.85 16.17
C PHE A 243 11.98 19.86 15.42
N LEU A 244 11.46 21.07 15.14
CA LEU A 244 12.23 22.15 14.49
C LEU A 244 13.47 22.61 15.28
N GLN A 245 13.52 22.35 16.59
CA GLN A 245 14.63 22.69 17.47
C GLN A 245 15.54 21.50 17.74
N SER A 246 15.25 20.33 17.20
CA SER A 246 16.00 19.09 17.45
C SER A 246 17.05 18.83 16.38
N ASP A 247 18.08 18.06 16.74
CA ASP A 247 19.09 17.56 15.79
C ASP A 247 18.44 16.74 14.65
N ALA A 248 17.28 16.16 14.90
CA ALA A 248 16.48 15.47 13.91
C ALA A 248 16.06 16.38 12.74
N TYR A 249 15.75 17.65 13.02
CA TYR A 249 15.43 18.62 11.97
C TYR A 249 16.64 18.91 11.07
N ALA A 250 17.83 18.99 11.62
CA ALA A 250 19.05 19.18 10.85
C ALA A 250 19.27 18.06 9.81
N VAL A 251 18.92 16.82 10.17
CA VAL A 251 18.95 15.67 9.23
C VAL A 251 17.94 15.82 8.11
N PHE A 252 16.72 16.28 8.42
CA PHE A 252 15.70 16.56 7.40
C PHE A 252 16.11 17.71 6.46
N GLU A 253 16.70 18.77 7.03
CA GLU A 253 17.20 19.92 6.29
C GLU A 253 18.34 19.52 5.36
N LEU A 254 19.33 18.77 5.86
CA LEU A 254 20.42 18.23 5.07
C LEU A 254 19.93 17.32 3.93
N LYS A 255 18.91 16.49 4.17
CA LYS A 255 18.27 15.70 3.13
C LYS A 255 17.56 16.55 2.06
N ASN A 256 17.02 17.70 2.45
CA ASN A 256 16.45 18.66 1.51
C ASN A 256 17.54 19.32 0.65
N GLU A 257 18.67 19.71 1.23
CA GLU A 257 19.79 20.33 0.53
C GLU A 257 20.48 19.35 -0.44
N THR A 258 20.64 18.09 -0.02
CA THR A 258 21.33 17.07 -0.82
C THR A 258 20.41 16.32 -1.79
N GLY A 259 19.13 16.21 -1.49
CA GLY A 259 18.12 15.46 -2.26
C GLY A 259 17.24 16.31 -3.16
N GLY A 260 17.52 17.61 -3.32
CA GLY A 260 16.71 18.55 -4.07
C GLY A 260 15.53 19.15 -3.26
N ASP A 261 15.04 20.31 -3.71
CA ASP A 261 13.97 21.05 -3.06
C ASP A 261 12.66 20.24 -3.03
N LEU A 262 11.96 20.31 -1.91
CA LEU A 262 10.60 19.75 -1.77
C LEU A 262 9.62 20.29 -2.83
N ALA A 263 9.79 21.57 -3.23
CA ALA A 263 8.97 22.20 -4.26
C ALA A 263 9.17 21.61 -5.66
N THR A 264 10.36 21.08 -5.95
CA THR A 264 10.69 20.44 -7.24
C THR A 264 10.51 18.93 -7.22
N GLY A 265 9.94 18.36 -6.16
CA GLY A 265 9.71 16.91 -6.04
C GLY A 265 10.98 16.05 -6.13
N ASN A 266 12.16 16.63 -5.87
CA ASN A 266 13.48 15.99 -6.03
C ASN A 266 13.74 15.51 -7.48
N GLY A 267 13.26 16.25 -8.48
CA GLY A 267 13.34 15.87 -9.89
C GLY A 267 12.45 14.68 -10.28
N ARG A 268 11.49 14.29 -9.41
CA ARG A 268 10.54 13.21 -9.74
C ARG A 268 9.59 13.60 -10.86
N ASP A 269 9.17 14.86 -10.91
CA ASP A 269 8.35 15.42 -11.99
C ASP A 269 9.08 15.38 -13.32
N GLU A 270 10.36 15.77 -13.37
CA GLU A 270 11.20 15.66 -14.56
C GLU A 270 11.35 14.21 -15.02
N ARG A 271 11.58 13.27 -14.08
CA ARG A 271 11.66 11.83 -14.38
C ARG A 271 10.34 11.28 -14.91
N MET A 272 9.21 11.67 -14.31
CA MET A 272 7.89 11.26 -14.79
C MET A 272 7.63 11.77 -16.21
N LEU A 273 7.94 13.04 -16.51
CA LEU A 273 7.81 13.63 -17.84
C LEU A 273 8.75 12.96 -18.84
N TYR A 274 10.00 12.72 -18.46
CA TYR A 274 10.97 11.99 -19.28
C TYR A 274 10.42 10.60 -19.68
N TRP A 275 10.00 9.79 -18.71
CA TRP A 275 9.48 8.46 -18.99
C TRP A 275 8.17 8.49 -19.78
N LEU A 276 7.31 9.46 -19.52
CA LEU A 276 6.09 9.65 -20.33
C LEU A 276 6.43 9.88 -21.79
N GLY A 277 7.40 10.75 -22.09
CA GLY A 277 7.90 10.96 -23.45
C GLY A 277 8.43 9.67 -24.09
N ARG A 278 9.28 8.93 -23.38
CA ARG A 278 9.86 7.67 -23.88
C ARG A 278 8.83 6.57 -24.12
N ILE A 279 7.81 6.48 -23.25
CA ILE A 279 6.69 5.55 -23.43
C ILE A 279 5.89 5.89 -24.69
N MET A 280 5.68 7.16 -24.97
CA MET A 280 4.98 7.59 -26.20
C MET A 280 5.78 7.29 -27.47
N GLU A 281 7.11 7.33 -27.40
CA GLU A 281 7.99 6.90 -28.50
C GLU A 281 8.01 5.38 -28.68
N SER A 282 7.79 4.60 -27.60
CA SER A 282 7.83 3.14 -27.61
C SER A 282 6.55 2.54 -27.02
N PRO A 283 5.41 2.63 -27.71
CA PRO A 283 4.09 2.27 -27.17
C PRO A 283 3.89 0.78 -26.85
N LEU A 284 4.78 -0.10 -27.32
CA LEU A 284 4.79 -1.54 -27.02
C LEU A 284 5.72 -1.90 -25.85
N GLY A 285 6.31 -0.90 -25.18
CA GLY A 285 7.30 -1.04 -24.11
C GLY A 285 8.71 -0.77 -24.60
N ILE A 286 9.58 -0.38 -23.68
CA ILE A 286 10.96 -0.01 -23.95
C ILE A 286 11.82 -1.27 -23.81
N VAL A 287 12.58 -1.62 -24.83
CA VAL A 287 13.43 -2.81 -24.81
C VAL A 287 14.62 -2.57 -23.89
N ASP A 288 14.87 -3.52 -22.97
CA ASP A 288 16.06 -3.55 -22.09
C ASP A 288 16.37 -2.19 -21.43
N TRP A 289 15.32 -1.58 -20.85
CA TRP A 289 15.38 -0.20 -20.35
C TRP A 289 16.44 -0.02 -19.23
N GLU A 290 16.69 -1.03 -18.41
CA GLU A 290 17.68 -0.95 -17.33
C GLU A 290 19.10 -0.72 -17.87
N ASN A 291 19.47 -1.42 -18.94
CA ASN A 291 20.80 -1.27 -19.56
C ASN A 291 20.91 0.01 -20.41
N GLN A 292 19.82 0.44 -21.02
CA GLN A 292 19.84 1.62 -21.89
C GLN A 292 19.77 2.96 -21.14
N TYR A 293 19.17 2.99 -19.94
CA TYR A 293 18.80 4.23 -19.25
C TYR A 293 19.21 4.23 -17.77
N SER A 294 20.43 3.83 -17.46
CA SER A 294 20.96 3.72 -16.08
C SER A 294 20.88 5.01 -15.24
N LEU A 295 20.93 6.20 -15.88
CA LEU A 295 20.84 7.50 -15.22
C LEU A 295 19.42 7.87 -14.72
N HIS A 296 18.37 7.25 -15.28
CA HIS A 296 16.97 7.52 -14.96
C HIS A 296 16.21 6.23 -14.67
N SER A 297 16.74 5.37 -13.81
CA SER A 297 16.23 4.00 -13.61
C SER A 297 14.73 3.93 -13.29
N TRP A 298 14.20 4.83 -12.48
CA TRP A 298 12.82 4.79 -11.99
C TRP A 298 12.06 6.07 -12.28
N ALA A 299 10.79 5.95 -12.75
CA ALA A 299 9.86 7.06 -12.83
C ALA A 299 9.33 7.49 -11.44
N HIS A 300 9.54 6.68 -10.42
CA HIS A 300 8.92 6.82 -9.09
C HIS A 300 7.41 6.98 -9.17
N ASN A 301 6.79 6.21 -10.06
CA ASN A 301 5.35 6.19 -10.26
C ASN A 301 4.95 4.79 -10.75
N PHE A 302 4.13 4.09 -9.96
CA PHE A 302 3.76 2.70 -10.24
C PHE A 302 3.24 2.47 -11.67
N TRP A 303 2.39 3.36 -12.16
CA TRP A 303 1.79 3.20 -13.49
C TRP A 303 2.79 3.46 -14.60
N LEU A 304 3.66 4.47 -14.46
CA LEU A 304 4.70 4.75 -15.46
C LEU A 304 5.78 3.66 -15.45
N ASP A 305 6.20 3.23 -14.25
CA ASP A 305 7.20 2.16 -14.10
C ASP A 305 6.68 0.82 -14.65
N PHE A 306 5.39 0.54 -14.50
CA PHE A 306 4.75 -0.60 -15.14
C PHE A 306 4.68 -0.43 -16.66
N THR A 307 4.24 0.75 -17.14
CA THR A 307 4.00 1.01 -18.57
C THR A 307 5.29 1.00 -19.38
N LYS A 308 6.41 1.51 -18.85
CA LYS A 308 7.70 1.50 -19.57
C LYS A 308 8.17 0.09 -19.92
N GLU A 309 7.86 -0.91 -19.07
CA GLU A 309 8.27 -2.30 -19.31
C GLU A 309 7.40 -3.01 -20.35
N CYS A 310 6.10 -2.74 -20.35
CA CYS A 310 5.13 -3.54 -21.09
C CYS A 310 4.29 -2.76 -22.12
N GLY A 311 4.48 -1.46 -22.21
CA GLY A 311 3.79 -0.61 -23.17
C GLY A 311 2.43 -0.08 -22.72
N LEU A 312 1.81 0.72 -23.60
CA LEU A 312 0.60 1.49 -23.30
C LEU A 312 -0.64 0.63 -23.03
N ILE A 313 -0.82 -0.49 -23.73
CA ILE A 313 -2.05 -1.28 -23.61
C ILE A 313 -2.23 -1.83 -22.19
N PRO A 314 -1.29 -2.60 -21.62
CA PRO A 314 -1.41 -3.07 -20.24
C PRO A 314 -1.30 -1.90 -19.23
N GLY A 315 -0.51 -0.86 -19.53
CA GLY A 315 -0.41 0.33 -18.69
C GLY A 315 -1.75 1.04 -18.51
N LEU A 316 -2.45 1.34 -19.61
CA LEU A 316 -3.77 1.96 -19.58
C LEU A 316 -4.83 1.07 -18.90
N ALA A 317 -4.74 -0.26 -19.10
CA ALA A 317 -5.62 -1.21 -18.42
C ALA A 317 -5.42 -1.16 -16.89
N LEU A 318 -4.15 -1.06 -16.41
CA LEU A 318 -3.84 -0.91 -14.99
C LEU A 318 -4.31 0.44 -14.42
N VAL A 319 -4.13 1.53 -15.15
CA VAL A 319 -4.66 2.85 -14.78
C VAL A 319 -6.19 2.79 -14.65
N TYR A 320 -6.87 2.24 -15.64
CA TYR A 320 -8.32 2.08 -15.62
C TYR A 320 -8.79 1.25 -14.42
N PHE A 321 -8.13 0.11 -14.14
CA PHE A 321 -8.40 -0.70 -12.95
C PHE A 321 -8.25 0.11 -11.66
N SER A 322 -7.17 0.90 -11.53
CA SER A 322 -6.90 1.72 -10.36
C SER A 322 -7.95 2.82 -10.17
N LEU A 323 -8.35 3.50 -11.24
CA LEU A 323 -9.41 4.52 -11.21
C LEU A 323 -10.76 3.92 -10.81
N ARG A 324 -11.08 2.70 -11.28
CA ARG A 324 -12.29 1.99 -10.83
C ARG A 324 -12.25 1.68 -9.34
N ASN A 325 -11.08 1.31 -8.80
CA ASN A 325 -10.97 1.09 -7.37
C ASN A 325 -11.16 2.38 -6.57
N LEU A 326 -10.58 3.50 -7.01
CA LEU A 326 -10.83 4.82 -6.41
C LEU A 326 -12.33 5.18 -6.45
N TYR A 327 -13.01 4.89 -7.55
CA TYR A 327 -14.46 5.06 -7.62
C TYR A 327 -15.19 4.23 -6.55
N PHE A 328 -14.81 2.97 -6.32
CA PHE A 328 -15.42 2.16 -5.26
C PHE A 328 -15.13 2.72 -3.87
N VAL A 329 -13.90 3.17 -3.60
CA VAL A 329 -13.53 3.84 -2.35
C VAL A 329 -14.41 5.06 -2.11
N ALA A 330 -14.53 5.95 -3.09
CA ALA A 330 -15.34 7.15 -3.00
C ALA A 330 -16.84 6.82 -2.77
N ARG A 331 -17.36 5.85 -3.50
CA ARG A 331 -18.77 5.42 -3.35
C ARG A 331 -19.05 4.80 -1.98
N ILE A 332 -18.11 4.04 -1.42
CA ILE A 332 -18.23 3.49 -0.05
C ILE A 332 -18.21 4.63 0.97
N ALA A 333 -17.29 5.57 0.84
CA ALA A 333 -17.17 6.72 1.75
C ALA A 333 -18.42 7.60 1.75
N LEU A 334 -19.05 7.82 0.58
CA LEU A 334 -20.22 8.67 0.43
C LEU A 334 -21.56 7.97 0.79
N ARG A 335 -21.57 6.66 1.03
CA ARG A 335 -22.80 5.93 1.35
C ARG A 335 -23.30 6.20 2.76
N ARG A 336 -24.49 6.76 2.88
CA ARG A 336 -25.12 7.06 4.18
C ARG A 336 -25.41 5.83 5.05
N LYS A 337 -25.76 4.69 4.43
CA LYS A 337 -26.12 3.43 5.12
C LYS A 337 -24.92 2.52 5.44
N MET A 338 -23.72 2.85 4.95
CA MET A 338 -22.51 2.10 5.28
C MET A 338 -22.09 2.31 6.73
N ASN A 339 -21.52 1.27 7.35
CA ASN A 339 -20.84 1.44 8.65
C ASN A 339 -19.73 2.47 8.51
N LYS A 340 -19.83 3.55 9.29
CA LYS A 340 -18.96 4.72 9.18
C LYS A 340 -17.49 4.41 9.44
N SER A 341 -17.19 3.50 10.38
CA SER A 341 -15.81 3.10 10.66
C SER A 341 -15.19 2.29 9.52
N VAL A 342 -15.97 1.39 8.89
CA VAL A 342 -15.51 0.67 7.69
C VAL A 342 -15.28 1.63 6.54
N ALA A 343 -16.23 2.54 6.30
CA ALA A 343 -16.14 3.52 5.22
C ALA A 343 -14.94 4.46 5.41
N GLN A 344 -14.71 4.93 6.64
CA GLN A 344 -13.56 5.77 6.99
C GLN A 344 -12.24 5.02 6.77
N LEU A 345 -12.12 3.78 7.24
CA LEU A 345 -10.91 2.98 7.06
C LEU A 345 -10.63 2.68 5.58
N VAL A 346 -11.66 2.36 4.79
CA VAL A 346 -11.53 2.19 3.33
C VAL A 346 -11.01 3.48 2.68
N LEU A 347 -11.55 4.63 3.08
CA LEU A 347 -11.12 5.93 2.54
C LEU A 347 -9.66 6.25 2.89
N LEU A 348 -9.27 6.08 4.15
CA LEU A 348 -7.91 6.35 4.62
C LEU A 348 -6.88 5.45 3.92
N LEU A 349 -7.14 4.14 3.86
CA LEU A 349 -6.27 3.20 3.15
C LEU A 349 -6.24 3.48 1.66
N GLY A 350 -7.39 3.80 1.05
CA GLY A 350 -7.46 4.13 -0.37
C GLY A 350 -6.60 5.34 -0.75
N ILE A 351 -6.63 6.41 0.05
CA ILE A 351 -5.78 7.59 -0.12
C ILE A 351 -4.30 7.21 0.06
N ALA A 352 -3.97 6.48 1.12
CA ALA A 352 -2.60 6.09 1.40
C ALA A 352 -2.00 5.24 0.26
N TYR A 353 -2.70 4.20 -0.18
CA TYR A 353 -2.24 3.38 -1.30
C TYR A 353 -2.09 4.20 -2.58
N PHE A 354 -3.08 5.02 -2.92
CA PHE A 354 -3.00 5.81 -4.16
C PHE A 354 -1.81 6.76 -4.15
N LEU A 355 -1.59 7.49 -3.06
CA LEU A 355 -0.47 8.41 -2.95
C LEU A 355 0.88 7.68 -2.97
N THR A 356 0.99 6.55 -2.30
CA THR A 356 2.22 5.75 -2.31
C THR A 356 2.54 5.22 -3.71
N LEU A 357 1.54 4.68 -4.41
CA LEU A 357 1.69 4.20 -5.78
C LEU A 357 2.02 5.34 -6.77
N PHE A 358 1.60 6.55 -6.45
CA PHE A 358 1.93 7.72 -7.27
C PHE A 358 3.38 8.18 -7.08
N THR A 359 4.02 7.86 -5.95
CA THR A 359 5.34 8.36 -5.59
C THR A 359 6.44 7.31 -5.57
N GLU A 360 6.12 6.00 -5.71
CA GLU A 360 7.10 4.92 -5.53
C GLU A 360 7.03 3.86 -6.65
N PRO A 361 8.20 3.27 -7.04
CA PRO A 361 8.29 2.21 -8.05
C PRO A 361 7.86 0.85 -7.47
N THR A 362 6.57 0.69 -7.22
CA THR A 362 6.02 -0.38 -6.39
C THR A 362 6.19 -1.77 -6.98
N MET A 363 6.11 -1.92 -8.30
CA MET A 363 6.13 -3.26 -8.90
C MET A 363 7.50 -3.94 -8.78
N GLN A 364 8.56 -3.20 -9.04
CA GLN A 364 9.93 -3.70 -9.04
C GLN A 364 10.54 -3.64 -7.65
N GLY A 365 10.33 -2.53 -6.95
CA GLY A 365 10.97 -2.25 -5.69
C GLY A 365 10.22 -2.77 -4.46
N ALA A 366 8.88 -2.74 -4.47
CA ALA A 366 8.04 -3.15 -3.35
C ALA A 366 6.87 -4.06 -3.77
N PRO A 367 7.10 -5.27 -4.29
CA PRO A 367 6.03 -6.16 -4.76
C PRO A 367 5.00 -6.50 -3.68
N LEU A 368 5.40 -6.55 -2.41
CA LEU A 368 4.49 -6.80 -1.29
C LEU A 368 3.47 -5.68 -1.13
N LEU A 369 3.86 -4.44 -1.34
CA LEU A 369 2.96 -3.31 -1.33
C LEU A 369 1.94 -3.40 -2.49
N MET A 370 2.39 -3.80 -3.68
CA MET A 370 1.50 -4.06 -4.82
C MET A 370 0.49 -5.16 -4.49
N PHE A 371 0.92 -6.28 -3.91
CA PHE A 371 0.01 -7.38 -3.54
C PHE A 371 -1.00 -6.94 -2.48
N SER A 372 -0.57 -6.19 -1.48
CA SER A 372 -1.48 -5.68 -0.45
C SER A 372 -2.46 -4.66 -1.03
N TYR A 373 -2.04 -3.81 -1.97
CA TYR A 373 -2.91 -2.91 -2.70
C TYR A 373 -3.98 -3.68 -3.50
N LEU A 374 -3.58 -4.72 -4.25
CA LEU A 374 -4.52 -5.51 -5.03
C LEU A 374 -5.48 -6.32 -4.14
N PHE A 375 -4.99 -6.81 -3.01
CA PHE A 375 -5.84 -7.42 -1.99
C PHE A 375 -6.87 -6.41 -1.44
N PHE A 376 -6.44 -5.20 -1.12
CA PHE A 376 -7.31 -4.09 -0.73
C PHE A 376 -8.35 -3.76 -1.82
N CYS A 377 -7.97 -3.74 -3.10
CA CYS A 377 -8.89 -3.53 -4.23
C CYS A 377 -9.99 -4.60 -4.27
N GLY A 378 -9.63 -5.87 -4.06
CA GLY A 378 -10.60 -6.97 -3.97
C GLY A 378 -11.60 -6.79 -2.83
N ILE A 379 -11.10 -6.45 -1.64
CA ILE A 379 -11.93 -6.17 -0.45
C ILE A 379 -12.88 -5.01 -0.73
N THR A 380 -12.37 -3.89 -1.23
CA THR A 380 -13.13 -2.68 -1.52
C THR A 380 -14.27 -2.95 -2.49
N LYS A 381 -13.98 -3.66 -3.57
CA LYS A 381 -15.01 -4.07 -4.54
C LYS A 381 -16.09 -4.96 -3.91
N SER A 382 -15.70 -5.91 -3.09
CA SER A 382 -16.65 -6.80 -2.40
C SER A 382 -17.55 -6.02 -1.44
N ILE A 383 -16.99 -5.11 -0.65
CA ILE A 383 -17.74 -4.22 0.25
C ILE A 383 -18.71 -3.34 -0.55
N TYR A 384 -18.25 -2.78 -1.68
CA TYR A 384 -19.10 -1.98 -2.57
C TYR A 384 -20.33 -2.78 -3.05
N LYS A 385 -20.12 -3.99 -3.61
CA LYS A 385 -21.19 -4.86 -4.10
C LYS A 385 -22.16 -5.33 -3.00
N ASN A 386 -21.64 -5.68 -1.84
CA ASN A 386 -22.47 -6.12 -0.71
C ASN A 386 -23.29 -4.97 -0.11
N GLY A 387 -22.72 -3.78 -0.07
CA GLY A 387 -23.43 -2.58 0.34
C GLY A 387 -24.58 -2.19 -0.61
N GLU A 388 -24.55 -2.59 -1.89
CA GLU A 388 -25.68 -2.39 -2.82
C GLU A 388 -26.86 -3.31 -2.55
N LYS A 389 -26.62 -4.51 -2.03
CA LYS A 389 -27.66 -5.53 -1.78
C LYS A 389 -28.42 -5.35 -0.46
N VAL A 390 -27.92 -4.48 0.42
CA VAL A 390 -28.56 -4.17 1.71
C VAL A 390 -29.55 -3.01 1.57
N LEU A 391 -29.69 -2.47 0.37
CA LEU A 391 -30.69 -1.50 -0.06
C LEU A 391 -31.87 -2.19 -0.74
#